data_5ec5e7361b3fbb9bd75b53daf486fd83
#
_entry.id   5ec5e7361b3fbb9bd75b53daf486fd83
#
_cell.length_a   1.000
_cell.length_b   1.000
_cell.length_c   1.000
_cell.angle_alpha   90.00
_cell.angle_beta   90.00
_cell.angle_gamma   90.00
#
_symmetry.space_group_name_H-M   'P 1'
#
loop_
_entity.id
_entity.type
_entity.pdbx_description
1 polymer ?
#
loop_
_entity_poly.entity_id
_entity_poly.type
_entity_poly.pdbx_seq_one_letter_code
_entity_poly.pdbx_strand_id
1 'polypeptide(L)'
;MLLVPVLAARAMVGPMADNGAGQDGGLGQRGLRARHALGETWASLAETCHELSSTEWALPTECPGWDVKDQMSHLIGIERALMGEQTPVWDAPPGDHVKNDVAARNEPWVAVRRGQPGPVVYAEFVEVTETRLGQLDERTEEQWGEVGWSPVGEVPYAVFMEVRVFDSWVHEQDVRRALDRPGGSGNDASVLSLDRVQGAMPFVVGKQAGSPDGTVVRFDVDGPGDDARAFTIAVEGGRAKPVGDELAPTVVLSLSSIDFVRLGCGRASAEQVEAAGGIGVAGDAASGRRILGAMNFMM
;
A
#
# COMPACT_ATOMS: atom_id res chain seq x y z
N MET A 1 -20.54 12.92 -22.47
CA MET A 1 -20.34 11.48 -22.63
C MET A 1 -19.29 11.30 -23.72
N LEU A 2 -18.02 11.35 -23.38
CA LEU A 2 -16.88 11.11 -24.28
C LEU A 2 -16.03 10.05 -23.59
N LEU A 3 -16.14 8.80 -24.06
CA LEU A 3 -15.28 7.69 -23.68
C LEU A 3 -13.86 8.02 -24.17
N VAL A 4 -12.95 8.26 -23.22
CA VAL A 4 -11.51 8.24 -23.49
C VAL A 4 -11.13 6.77 -23.59
N PRO A 5 -10.45 6.32 -24.65
CA PRO A 5 -10.03 4.93 -24.77
C PRO A 5 -8.99 4.62 -23.68
N VAL A 6 -9.35 3.75 -22.74
CA VAL A 6 -8.45 3.16 -21.75
C VAL A 6 -7.55 2.19 -22.51
N LEU A 7 -6.34 2.62 -22.85
CA LEU A 7 -5.27 1.68 -23.20
C LEU A 7 -5.02 0.80 -21.98
N ALA A 8 -5.25 -0.51 -22.16
CA ALA A 8 -5.05 -1.52 -21.14
C ALA A 8 -3.60 -1.51 -20.66
N ALA A 9 -3.34 -0.86 -19.53
CA ALA A 9 -2.15 -1.14 -18.76
C ALA A 9 -2.22 -2.62 -18.38
N ARG A 10 -1.27 -3.41 -18.88
CA ARG A 10 -1.10 -4.81 -18.51
C ARG A 10 -1.05 -4.87 -16.99
N ALA A 11 -2.03 -5.53 -16.37
CA ALA A 11 -2.06 -5.74 -14.93
C ALA A 11 -0.72 -6.33 -14.49
N MET A 12 0.10 -5.55 -13.79
CA MET A 12 1.46 -5.95 -13.40
C MET A 12 1.47 -6.77 -12.11
N VAL A 13 0.31 -6.99 -11.54
CA VAL A 13 0.10 -7.98 -10.48
C VAL A 13 -0.78 -9.05 -11.09
N GLY A 14 -0.30 -10.29 -11.14
CA GLY A 14 -1.13 -11.43 -11.53
C GLY A 14 -2.42 -11.44 -10.71
N PRO A 15 -3.50 -12.12 -11.15
CA PRO A 15 -4.74 -12.12 -10.43
C PRO A 15 -4.44 -12.49 -8.98
N MET A 16 -4.56 -11.52 -8.08
CA MET A 16 -4.45 -11.76 -6.65
C MET A 16 -5.60 -12.71 -6.33
N ALA A 17 -5.27 -13.93 -5.95
CA ALA A 17 -6.28 -14.86 -5.46
C ALA A 17 -7.09 -14.13 -4.38
N ASP A 18 -8.38 -14.12 -4.53
CA ASP A 18 -9.31 -13.65 -3.51
C ASP A 18 -9.18 -14.61 -2.29
N ASN A 19 -8.18 -14.38 -1.46
CA ASN A 19 -7.94 -15.14 -0.24
C ASN A 19 -8.95 -14.78 0.85
N GLY A 20 -9.93 -13.93 0.56
CA GLY A 20 -10.95 -13.44 1.49
C GLY A 20 -12.33 -14.10 1.37
N ALA A 21 -12.48 -15.19 0.62
CA ALA A 21 -13.75 -15.92 0.50
C ALA A 21 -14.11 -16.76 1.77
N GLY A 22 -13.76 -16.29 2.96
CA GLY A 22 -13.98 -17.03 4.20
C GLY A 22 -14.23 -16.22 5.46
N GLN A 23 -14.44 -14.90 5.40
CA GLN A 23 -14.82 -14.13 6.57
C GLN A 23 -16.15 -13.39 6.36
N ASP A 24 -17.06 -13.63 7.24
CA ASP A 24 -18.44 -13.18 7.40
C ASP A 24 -18.64 -11.69 7.08
N GLY A 25 -19.17 -11.38 5.92
CA GLY A 25 -19.63 -10.04 5.60
C GLY A 25 -19.72 -9.84 4.08
N GLY A 26 -20.93 -9.49 3.57
CA GLY A 26 -21.15 -9.10 2.19
C GLY A 26 -20.26 -7.92 1.78
N LEU A 27 -20.24 -7.59 0.47
CA LEU A 27 -19.43 -6.47 -0.07
C LEU A 27 -19.75 -5.14 0.62
N GLY A 28 -20.96 -4.95 1.12
CA GLY A 28 -21.33 -3.80 1.94
C GLY A 28 -20.52 -3.70 3.23
N GLN A 29 -20.37 -4.79 3.97
CA GLN A 29 -19.58 -4.78 5.21
C GLN A 29 -18.08 -4.55 4.93
N ARG A 30 -17.51 -5.15 3.88
CA ARG A 30 -16.14 -4.86 3.43
C ARG A 30 -15.97 -3.37 3.11
N GLY A 31 -16.94 -2.80 2.39
CA GLY A 31 -16.93 -1.38 2.05
C GLY A 31 -16.98 -0.47 3.28
N LEU A 32 -17.84 -0.78 4.24
CA LEU A 32 -17.94 -0.04 5.50
C LEU A 32 -16.66 -0.15 6.35
N ARG A 33 -16.05 -1.35 6.41
CA ARG A 33 -14.75 -1.52 7.07
C ARG A 33 -13.67 -0.69 6.39
N ALA A 34 -13.59 -0.72 5.07
CA ALA A 34 -12.62 0.09 4.32
C ALA A 34 -12.86 1.60 4.53
N ARG A 35 -14.12 2.05 4.53
CA ARG A 35 -14.48 3.44 4.84
C ARG A 35 -14.04 3.85 6.25
N HIS A 36 -14.27 3.00 7.24
CA HIS A 36 -13.84 3.27 8.62
C HIS A 36 -12.31 3.39 8.71
N ALA A 37 -11.60 2.42 8.14
CA ALA A 37 -10.13 2.41 8.10
C ALA A 37 -9.55 3.64 7.37
N LEU A 38 -10.17 4.10 6.26
CA LEU A 38 -9.80 5.34 5.60
C LEU A 38 -9.99 6.55 6.52
N GLY A 39 -11.12 6.63 7.21
CA GLY A 39 -11.42 7.73 8.13
C GLY A 39 -10.40 7.81 9.28
N GLU A 40 -10.06 6.68 9.89
CA GLU A 40 -9.03 6.61 10.94
C GLU A 40 -7.66 7.02 10.40
N THR A 41 -7.25 6.51 9.22
CA THR A 41 -5.96 6.82 8.62
C THR A 41 -5.85 8.31 8.27
N TRP A 42 -6.87 8.90 7.65
CA TRP A 42 -6.84 10.30 7.28
C TRP A 42 -6.89 11.24 8.50
N ALA A 43 -7.66 10.89 9.54
CA ALA A 43 -7.65 11.64 10.80
C ALA A 43 -6.29 11.55 11.50
N SER A 44 -5.69 10.37 11.54
CA SER A 44 -4.37 10.11 12.10
C SER A 44 -3.26 10.85 11.36
N LEU A 45 -3.31 10.90 10.03
CA LEU A 45 -2.39 11.68 9.21
C LEU A 45 -2.58 13.19 9.42
N ALA A 46 -3.84 13.67 9.49
CA ALA A 46 -4.13 15.06 9.78
C ALA A 46 -3.59 15.47 11.15
N GLU A 47 -3.80 14.66 12.19
CA GLU A 47 -3.23 14.90 13.52
C GLU A 47 -1.70 14.94 13.49
N THR A 48 -1.07 14.02 12.79
CA THR A 48 0.39 13.94 12.63
C THR A 48 0.96 15.16 11.94
N CYS A 49 0.24 15.74 10.97
CA CYS A 49 0.67 16.89 10.20
C CYS A 49 0.16 18.23 10.76
N HIS A 50 -0.61 18.22 11.84
CA HIS A 50 -1.09 19.44 12.46
C HIS A 50 0.09 20.30 12.99
N GLU A 51 0.09 21.57 12.64
CA GLU A 51 1.08 22.55 13.09
C GLU A 51 2.55 22.25 12.68
N LEU A 52 2.78 21.51 11.58
CA LEU A 52 4.13 21.31 11.06
C LEU A 52 4.76 22.65 10.63
N SER A 53 6.03 22.82 10.98
CA SER A 53 6.86 23.91 10.45
C SER A 53 7.11 23.75 8.94
N SER A 54 7.51 24.83 8.29
CA SER A 54 7.87 24.78 6.85
C SER A 54 9.00 23.80 6.56
N THR A 55 9.90 23.58 7.52
CA THR A 55 11.00 22.62 7.40
C THR A 55 10.51 21.18 7.48
N GLU A 56 9.57 20.88 8.39
CA GLU A 56 8.97 19.55 8.50
C GLU A 56 8.15 19.18 7.27
N TRP A 57 7.41 20.14 6.69
CA TRP A 57 6.70 19.92 5.43
C TRP A 57 7.61 19.53 4.26
N ALA A 58 8.87 19.98 4.27
CA ALA A 58 9.86 19.74 3.22
C ALA A 58 10.81 18.56 3.53
N LEU A 59 10.57 17.81 4.61
CA LEU A 59 11.38 16.62 4.89
C LEU A 59 11.18 15.56 3.79
N PRO A 60 12.27 15.02 3.23
CA PRO A 60 12.17 13.93 2.28
C PRO A 60 11.61 12.67 2.93
N THR A 61 10.80 11.92 2.20
CA THR A 61 10.27 10.65 2.65
C THR A 61 10.98 9.47 1.99
N GLU A 62 10.64 8.23 2.40
CA GLU A 62 11.13 7.01 1.74
C GLU A 62 10.47 6.79 0.37
N CYS A 63 9.43 7.55 0.01
CA CYS A 63 8.87 7.58 -1.34
C CYS A 63 9.77 8.47 -2.23
N PRO A 64 10.49 7.90 -3.22
CA PRO A 64 11.48 8.66 -3.97
C PRO A 64 10.91 9.89 -4.65
N GLY A 65 11.56 11.04 -4.46
CA GLY A 65 11.19 12.32 -5.08
C GLY A 65 10.04 13.06 -4.42
N TRP A 66 9.48 12.54 -3.30
CA TRP A 66 8.39 13.15 -2.57
C TRP A 66 8.78 13.53 -1.13
N ASP A 67 8.41 14.73 -0.72
CA ASP A 67 8.47 15.20 0.66
C ASP A 67 7.16 14.92 1.41
N VAL A 68 7.07 15.32 2.67
CA VAL A 68 5.87 15.16 3.52
C VAL A 68 4.64 15.81 2.88
N LYS A 69 4.78 16.99 2.30
CA LYS A 69 3.69 17.71 1.62
C LYS A 69 3.25 16.99 0.35
N ASP A 70 4.17 16.40 -0.40
CA ASP A 70 3.88 15.65 -1.62
C ASP A 70 3.05 14.40 -1.33
N GLN A 71 3.27 13.72 -0.18
CA GLN A 71 2.46 12.58 0.26
C GLN A 71 0.99 12.99 0.44
N MET A 72 0.75 14.08 1.16
CA MET A 72 -0.60 14.61 1.36
C MET A 72 -1.22 15.10 0.04
N SER A 73 -0.43 15.74 -0.82
CA SER A 73 -0.87 16.20 -2.14
C SER A 73 -1.30 15.06 -3.05
N HIS A 74 -0.62 13.91 -2.97
CA HIS A 74 -0.99 12.69 -3.68
C HIS A 74 -2.37 12.18 -3.22
N LEU A 75 -2.58 12.05 -1.92
CA LEU A 75 -3.86 11.58 -1.37
C LEU A 75 -5.02 12.50 -1.77
N ILE A 76 -4.84 13.82 -1.69
CA ILE A 76 -5.81 14.80 -2.21
C ILE A 76 -6.12 14.51 -3.68
N GLY A 77 -5.09 14.34 -4.49
CA GLY A 77 -5.25 14.15 -5.94
C GLY A 77 -6.06 12.91 -6.29
N ILE A 78 -5.79 11.79 -5.62
CA ILE A 78 -6.54 10.56 -5.85
C ILE A 78 -8.01 10.73 -5.46
N GLU A 79 -8.30 11.30 -4.28
CA GLU A 79 -9.69 11.45 -3.85
C GLU A 79 -10.46 12.46 -4.74
N ARG A 80 -9.83 13.55 -5.20
CA ARG A 80 -10.42 14.47 -6.18
C ARG A 80 -10.71 13.77 -7.51
N ALA A 81 -9.79 12.95 -8.02
CA ALA A 81 -10.01 12.15 -9.22
C ALA A 81 -11.18 11.17 -9.06
N LEU A 82 -11.31 10.51 -7.88
CA LEU A 82 -12.43 9.62 -7.56
C LEU A 82 -13.77 10.37 -7.41
N MET A 83 -13.72 11.65 -7.08
CA MET A 83 -14.89 12.54 -7.11
C MET A 83 -15.23 13.09 -8.51
N GLY A 84 -14.46 12.69 -9.52
CA GLY A 84 -14.73 13.04 -10.93
C GLY A 84 -14.00 14.29 -11.42
N GLU A 85 -13.07 14.84 -10.65
CA GLU A 85 -12.26 15.97 -11.10
C GLU A 85 -11.26 15.51 -12.17
N GLN A 86 -10.99 16.39 -13.13
CA GLN A 86 -10.02 16.11 -14.18
C GLN A 86 -8.60 16.31 -13.67
N THR A 87 -7.69 15.41 -14.11
CA THR A 87 -6.26 15.56 -13.81
C THR A 87 -5.76 16.94 -14.24
N PRO A 88 -5.06 17.68 -13.38
CA PRO A 88 -4.50 18.97 -13.72
C PRO A 88 -3.57 18.90 -14.93
N VAL A 89 -3.56 19.94 -15.77
CA VAL A 89 -2.57 20.06 -16.83
C VAL A 89 -1.23 20.43 -16.22
N TRP A 90 -0.21 19.65 -16.55
CA TRP A 90 1.16 19.86 -16.08
C TRP A 90 2.13 19.62 -17.23
N ASP A 91 2.79 20.69 -17.70
CA ASP A 91 3.61 20.68 -18.91
C ASP A 91 5.12 20.42 -18.64
N ALA A 92 5.52 20.34 -17.35
CA ALA A 92 6.92 20.04 -17.04
C ALA A 92 7.20 18.52 -17.23
N PRO A 93 8.43 18.17 -17.68
CA PRO A 93 8.81 16.78 -17.77
C PRO A 93 8.75 16.12 -16.37
N PRO A 94 8.29 14.87 -16.30
CA PRO A 94 8.27 14.14 -15.02
C PRO A 94 9.69 13.95 -14.49
N GLY A 95 9.83 14.03 -13.16
CA GLY A 95 11.10 13.75 -12.50
C GLY A 95 11.53 12.27 -12.64
N ASP A 96 12.79 12.00 -12.31
CA ASP A 96 13.39 10.64 -12.42
C ASP A 96 12.70 9.57 -11.57
N HIS A 97 11.89 9.98 -10.57
CA HIS A 97 11.09 9.08 -9.73
C HIS A 97 9.85 8.53 -10.46
N VAL A 98 9.40 9.17 -11.53
CA VAL A 98 8.24 8.72 -12.33
C VAL A 98 8.67 7.60 -13.26
N LYS A 99 8.40 6.35 -12.89
CA LYS A 99 8.88 5.15 -13.62
C LYS A 99 7.80 4.42 -14.41
N ASN A 100 6.53 4.73 -14.20
CA ASN A 100 5.42 4.02 -14.83
C ASN A 100 4.19 4.94 -15.05
N ASP A 101 3.18 4.41 -15.76
CA ASP A 101 1.97 5.17 -16.11
C ASP A 101 1.14 5.59 -14.89
N VAL A 102 1.18 4.82 -13.78
CA VAL A 102 0.45 5.19 -12.56
C VAL A 102 1.12 6.39 -11.92
N ALA A 103 2.44 6.37 -11.75
CA ALA A 103 3.20 7.51 -11.26
C ALA A 103 3.01 8.74 -12.15
N ALA A 104 3.00 8.56 -13.48
CA ALA A 104 2.79 9.66 -14.44
C ALA A 104 1.40 10.31 -14.32
N ARG A 105 0.36 9.56 -13.92
CA ARG A 105 -0.98 10.11 -13.67
C ARG A 105 -1.09 10.82 -12.32
N ASN A 106 -0.31 10.39 -11.34
CA ASN A 106 -0.31 10.96 -10.00
C ASN A 106 0.52 12.25 -9.92
N GLU A 107 1.61 12.33 -10.67
CA GLU A 107 2.55 13.45 -10.59
C GLU A 107 1.91 14.83 -10.83
N PRO A 108 1.00 15.05 -11.80
CA PRO A 108 0.34 16.35 -11.98
C PRO A 108 -0.41 16.83 -10.73
N TRP A 109 -1.05 15.92 -9.99
CA TRP A 109 -1.76 16.25 -8.76
C TRP A 109 -0.85 16.71 -7.64
N VAL A 110 0.35 16.13 -7.55
CA VAL A 110 1.40 16.52 -6.60
C VAL A 110 2.04 17.84 -7.04
N ALA A 111 2.43 17.92 -8.30
CA ALA A 111 3.18 19.03 -8.86
C ALA A 111 2.47 20.39 -8.72
N VAL A 112 1.15 20.45 -8.93
CA VAL A 112 0.38 21.71 -8.80
C VAL A 112 0.35 22.24 -7.36
N ARG A 113 0.67 21.41 -6.36
CA ARG A 113 0.70 21.79 -4.94
C ARG A 113 2.10 22.09 -4.41
N ARG A 114 3.17 21.76 -5.16
CA ARG A 114 4.56 21.99 -4.69
C ARG A 114 4.86 23.44 -4.36
N GLY A 115 4.28 24.38 -5.09
CA GLY A 115 4.42 25.82 -4.82
C GLY A 115 3.56 26.35 -3.69
N GLN A 116 2.67 25.55 -3.11
CA GLN A 116 1.76 25.98 -2.05
C GLN A 116 2.40 25.79 -0.66
N PRO A 117 2.06 26.66 0.30
CA PRO A 117 2.44 26.45 1.71
C PRO A 117 1.81 25.18 2.27
N GLY A 118 2.54 24.47 3.15
CA GLY A 118 2.05 23.24 3.80
C GLY A 118 0.68 23.39 4.48
N PRO A 119 0.42 24.45 5.27
CA PRO A 119 -0.90 24.67 5.88
C PRO A 119 -2.06 24.79 4.87
N VAL A 120 -1.80 25.25 3.65
CA VAL A 120 -2.84 25.32 2.60
C VAL A 120 -3.16 23.93 2.08
N VAL A 121 -2.14 23.10 1.82
CA VAL A 121 -2.32 21.70 1.43
C VAL A 121 -2.99 20.89 2.54
N TYR A 122 -2.63 21.15 3.80
CA TYR A 122 -3.28 20.55 4.95
C TYR A 122 -4.80 20.86 5.02
N ALA A 123 -5.16 22.14 4.87
CA ALA A 123 -6.57 22.52 4.89
C ALA A 123 -7.36 21.88 3.74
N GLU A 124 -6.77 21.81 2.54
CA GLU A 124 -7.36 21.11 1.40
C GLU A 124 -7.52 19.60 1.66
N PHE A 125 -6.52 18.98 2.30
CA PHE A 125 -6.60 17.55 2.65
C PHE A 125 -7.77 17.26 3.58
N VAL A 126 -7.95 18.06 4.62
CA VAL A 126 -9.06 17.89 5.58
C VAL A 126 -10.40 18.03 4.84
N GLU A 127 -10.59 19.08 4.04
CA GLU A 127 -11.82 19.32 3.28
C GLU A 127 -12.15 18.16 2.33
N VAL A 128 -11.15 17.70 1.56
CA VAL A 128 -11.33 16.66 0.56
C VAL A 128 -11.66 15.32 1.21
N THR A 129 -10.97 14.96 2.29
CA THR A 129 -11.19 13.70 2.97
C THR A 129 -12.53 13.66 3.72
N GLU A 130 -12.96 14.76 4.33
CA GLU A 130 -14.31 14.88 4.92
C GLU A 130 -15.39 14.71 3.86
N THR A 131 -15.28 15.43 2.75
CA THR A 131 -16.23 15.31 1.62
C THR A 131 -16.29 13.87 1.11
N ARG A 132 -15.13 13.24 0.95
CA ARG A 132 -15.03 11.88 0.45
C ARG A 132 -15.66 10.85 1.40
N LEU A 133 -15.43 10.98 2.71
CA LEU A 133 -16.06 10.13 3.71
C LEU A 133 -17.58 10.25 3.69
N GLY A 134 -18.10 11.47 3.55
CA GLY A 134 -19.55 11.70 3.39
C GLY A 134 -20.12 10.96 2.16
N GLN A 135 -19.43 10.99 1.02
CA GLN A 135 -19.86 10.25 -0.17
C GLN A 135 -19.82 8.72 0.03
N LEU A 136 -18.85 8.22 0.79
CA LEU A 136 -18.75 6.79 1.10
C LEU A 136 -19.86 6.35 2.06
N ASP A 137 -20.28 7.20 2.99
CA ASP A 137 -21.39 6.94 3.92
C ASP A 137 -22.76 6.84 3.21
N GLU A 138 -22.92 7.51 2.08
CA GLU A 138 -24.16 7.49 1.30
C GLU A 138 -24.29 6.27 0.38
N ARG A 139 -23.24 5.41 0.26
CA ARG A 139 -23.27 4.27 -0.66
C ARG A 139 -24.16 3.15 -0.17
N THR A 140 -24.99 2.64 -1.07
CA THR A 140 -25.82 1.45 -0.84
C THR A 140 -24.98 0.16 -0.95
N GLU A 141 -25.51 -0.95 -0.41
CA GLU A 141 -24.86 -2.26 -0.53
C GLU A 141 -24.62 -2.66 -2.01
N GLU A 142 -25.58 -2.38 -2.89
CA GLU A 142 -25.44 -2.62 -4.34
C GLU A 142 -24.27 -1.82 -4.92
N GLN A 143 -24.14 -0.55 -4.55
CA GLN A 143 -23.06 0.32 -5.01
C GLN A 143 -21.68 -0.11 -4.50
N TRP A 144 -21.59 -0.76 -3.33
CA TRP A 144 -20.35 -1.38 -2.88
C TRP A 144 -19.94 -2.58 -3.72
N GLY A 145 -20.92 -3.25 -4.34
CA GLY A 145 -20.72 -4.38 -5.24
C GLY A 145 -20.42 -4.01 -6.70
N GLU A 146 -20.58 -2.74 -7.09
CA GLU A 146 -20.32 -2.30 -8.47
C GLU A 146 -18.87 -2.61 -8.91
N VAL A 147 -18.75 -3.40 -9.98
CA VAL A 147 -17.43 -3.75 -10.53
C VAL A 147 -16.94 -2.63 -11.43
N GLY A 148 -15.71 -2.20 -11.20
CA GLY A 148 -15.08 -1.15 -11.97
C GLY A 148 -13.55 -1.30 -12.03
N TRP A 149 -12.94 -0.42 -12.78
CA TRP A 149 -11.49 -0.38 -12.91
C TRP A 149 -10.81 0.02 -11.58
N SER A 150 -9.71 -0.65 -11.29
CA SER A 150 -8.79 -0.29 -10.21
C SER A 150 -7.34 -0.57 -10.64
N PRO A 151 -6.33 -0.10 -9.88
CA PRO A 151 -4.92 -0.44 -10.15
C PRO A 151 -4.62 -1.95 -10.13
N VAL A 152 -5.51 -2.76 -9.56
CA VAL A 152 -5.34 -4.22 -9.45
C VAL A 152 -6.26 -5.00 -10.42
N GLY A 153 -6.90 -4.29 -11.33
CA GLY A 153 -7.83 -4.85 -12.30
C GLY A 153 -9.29 -4.45 -12.05
N GLU A 154 -10.21 -5.11 -12.71
CA GLU A 154 -11.64 -4.92 -12.48
C GLU A 154 -12.06 -5.66 -11.21
N VAL A 155 -12.51 -4.91 -10.21
CA VAL A 155 -12.92 -5.44 -8.91
C VAL A 155 -14.17 -4.71 -8.38
N PRO A 156 -14.91 -5.30 -7.43
CA PRO A 156 -15.95 -4.59 -6.70
C PRO A 156 -15.43 -3.32 -6.03
N TYR A 157 -16.27 -2.30 -5.95
CA TYR A 157 -15.87 -1.01 -5.37
C TYR A 157 -15.38 -1.12 -3.93
N ALA A 158 -15.98 -2.01 -3.12
CA ALA A 158 -15.50 -2.31 -1.76
C ALA A 158 -14.03 -2.77 -1.75
N VAL A 159 -13.65 -3.67 -2.68
CA VAL A 159 -12.26 -4.14 -2.83
C VAL A 159 -11.34 -3.02 -3.29
N PHE A 160 -11.82 -2.13 -4.18
CA PHE A 160 -11.04 -0.96 -4.55
C PHE A 160 -10.80 -0.02 -3.36
N MET A 161 -11.78 0.13 -2.46
CA MET A 161 -11.56 0.93 -1.25
C MET A 161 -10.56 0.30 -0.28
N GLU A 162 -10.44 -1.02 -0.21
CA GLU A 162 -9.34 -1.67 0.52
C GLU A 162 -7.96 -1.35 -0.11
N VAL A 163 -7.89 -1.21 -1.45
CA VAL A 163 -6.68 -0.71 -2.11
C VAL A 163 -6.38 0.74 -1.71
N ARG A 164 -7.42 1.58 -1.56
CA ARG A 164 -7.27 2.96 -1.10
C ARG A 164 -6.82 3.03 0.37
N VAL A 165 -7.31 2.12 1.23
CA VAL A 165 -6.81 2.00 2.61
C VAL A 165 -5.29 1.73 2.60
N PHE A 166 -4.87 0.72 1.84
CA PHE A 166 -3.46 0.38 1.70
C PHE A 166 -2.61 1.57 1.26
N ASP A 167 -3.02 2.24 0.20
CA ASP A 167 -2.32 3.40 -0.34
C ASP A 167 -2.24 4.54 0.69
N SER A 168 -3.36 4.89 1.33
CA SER A 168 -3.41 5.94 2.34
C SER A 168 -2.55 5.62 3.57
N TRP A 169 -2.61 4.38 4.05
CA TRP A 169 -1.84 3.97 5.22
C TRP A 169 -0.33 3.91 4.93
N VAL A 170 0.08 3.43 3.76
CA VAL A 170 1.51 3.43 3.38
C VAL A 170 2.05 4.86 3.34
N HIS A 171 1.31 5.80 2.77
CA HIS A 171 1.71 7.21 2.72
C HIS A 171 1.67 7.89 4.10
N GLU A 172 0.78 7.49 5.00
CA GLU A 172 0.84 7.88 6.41
C GLU A 172 2.14 7.39 7.06
N GLN A 173 2.53 6.12 6.83
CA GLN A 173 3.79 5.59 7.37
C GLN A 173 5.02 6.30 6.77
N ASP A 174 5.00 6.66 5.48
CA ASP A 174 6.06 7.47 4.86
C ASP A 174 6.23 8.83 5.59
N VAL A 175 5.12 9.51 5.92
CA VAL A 175 5.11 10.78 6.66
C VAL A 175 5.60 10.59 8.10
N ARG A 176 5.06 9.59 8.82
CA ARG A 176 5.43 9.31 10.21
C ARG A 176 6.92 9.04 10.37
N ARG A 177 7.50 8.29 9.43
CA ARG A 177 8.94 8.01 9.43
C ARG A 177 9.77 9.26 9.16
N ALA A 178 9.36 10.08 8.19
CA ALA A 178 10.07 11.34 7.90
C ALA A 178 10.06 12.30 9.09
N LEU A 179 9.00 12.29 9.89
CA LEU A 179 8.84 13.14 11.07
C LEU A 179 9.35 12.51 12.38
N ASP A 180 9.81 11.25 12.34
CA ASP A 180 10.13 10.46 13.55
C ASP A 180 8.97 10.43 14.58
N ARG A 181 7.73 10.22 14.07
CA ARG A 181 6.48 10.16 14.85
C ARG A 181 5.81 8.80 14.67
N PRO A 182 6.33 7.70 15.24
CA PRO A 182 5.78 6.37 15.04
C PRO A 182 4.33 6.27 15.53
N GLY A 183 3.52 5.45 14.84
CA GLY A 183 2.09 5.23 15.15
C GLY A 183 1.32 4.72 13.95
N GLY A 184 -0.01 4.69 14.05
CA GLY A 184 -0.89 4.25 12.97
C GLY A 184 -0.85 2.74 12.68
N SER A 185 -0.42 1.93 13.67
CA SER A 185 -0.34 0.46 13.60
C SER A 185 -1.29 -0.19 14.60
N GLY A 186 -1.62 -1.47 14.42
CA GLY A 186 -2.52 -2.22 15.30
C GLY A 186 -3.99 -1.85 15.13
N ASN A 187 -4.40 -1.35 13.96
CA ASN A 187 -5.76 -0.97 13.61
C ASN A 187 -6.22 -1.64 12.30
N ASP A 188 -7.47 -1.43 11.90
CA ASP A 188 -8.01 -2.02 10.67
C ASP A 188 -7.21 -1.62 9.42
N ALA A 189 -6.67 -0.41 9.35
CA ALA A 189 -5.92 0.04 8.20
C ALA A 189 -4.58 -0.69 8.04
N SER A 190 -3.85 -0.87 9.15
CA SER A 190 -2.60 -1.66 9.15
C SER A 190 -2.87 -3.12 8.81
N VAL A 191 -3.91 -3.73 9.39
CA VAL A 191 -4.30 -5.13 9.13
C VAL A 191 -4.63 -5.34 7.65
N LEU A 192 -5.51 -4.50 7.06
CA LEU A 192 -5.86 -4.57 5.63
C LEU A 192 -4.63 -4.38 4.73
N SER A 193 -3.72 -3.50 5.13
CA SER A 193 -2.48 -3.25 4.39
C SER A 193 -1.53 -4.44 4.43
N LEU A 194 -1.37 -5.04 5.59
CA LEU A 194 -0.54 -6.22 5.77
C LEU A 194 -1.11 -7.46 5.07
N ASP A 195 -2.44 -7.63 5.08
CA ASP A 195 -3.12 -8.69 4.33
C ASP A 195 -2.81 -8.59 2.83
N ARG A 196 -2.76 -7.37 2.32
CA ARG A 196 -2.42 -7.11 0.93
C ARG A 196 -0.97 -7.47 0.61
N VAL A 197 -0.02 -7.10 1.45
CA VAL A 197 1.40 -7.48 1.27
C VAL A 197 1.56 -8.99 1.39
N GLN A 198 0.94 -9.62 2.39
CA GLN A 198 0.94 -11.08 2.55
C GLN A 198 0.37 -11.78 1.31
N GLY A 199 -0.75 -11.28 0.78
CA GLY A 199 -1.38 -11.82 -0.43
C GLY A 199 -0.49 -11.78 -1.68
N ALA A 200 0.49 -10.87 -1.73
CA ALA A 200 1.47 -10.80 -2.82
C ALA A 200 2.64 -11.79 -2.66
N MET A 201 2.87 -12.34 -1.47
CA MET A 201 4.06 -13.16 -1.19
C MET A 201 4.15 -14.45 -2.01
N PRO A 202 3.07 -15.16 -2.39
CA PRO A 202 3.18 -16.27 -3.34
C PRO A 202 3.81 -15.85 -4.69
N PHE A 203 3.45 -14.68 -5.20
CA PHE A 203 4.04 -14.13 -6.41
C PHE A 203 5.53 -13.75 -6.20
N VAL A 204 5.84 -13.12 -5.08
CA VAL A 204 7.22 -12.78 -4.71
C VAL A 204 8.09 -14.03 -4.60
N VAL A 205 7.67 -15.02 -3.82
CA VAL A 205 8.43 -16.26 -3.59
C VAL A 205 8.56 -17.08 -4.87
N GLY A 206 7.46 -17.29 -5.58
CA GLY A 206 7.45 -18.16 -6.74
C GLY A 206 8.05 -17.53 -7.99
N LYS A 207 7.62 -16.31 -8.34
CA LYS A 207 7.95 -15.70 -9.62
C LYS A 207 9.09 -14.69 -9.54
N GLN A 208 9.05 -13.74 -8.59
CA GLN A 208 10.09 -12.73 -8.50
C GLN A 208 11.42 -13.29 -7.98
N ALA A 209 11.38 -14.05 -6.89
CA ALA A 209 12.56 -14.72 -6.34
C ALA A 209 12.97 -15.99 -7.11
N GLY A 210 12.07 -16.55 -7.93
CA GLY A 210 12.34 -17.78 -8.69
C GLY A 210 12.70 -18.96 -7.79
N SER A 211 12.02 -19.11 -6.66
CA SER A 211 12.34 -20.16 -5.68
C SER A 211 12.04 -21.55 -6.28
N PRO A 212 12.95 -22.54 -6.13
CA PRO A 212 12.76 -23.88 -6.68
C PRO A 212 11.71 -24.69 -5.92
N ASP A 213 11.21 -25.75 -6.55
CA ASP A 213 10.34 -26.74 -5.91
C ASP A 213 10.98 -27.29 -4.63
N GLY A 214 10.16 -27.50 -3.60
CA GLY A 214 10.60 -27.92 -2.27
C GLY A 214 11.00 -26.75 -1.35
N THR A 215 11.02 -25.51 -1.84
CA THR A 215 11.19 -24.34 -0.97
C THR A 215 9.94 -24.15 -0.11
N VAL A 216 10.12 -24.10 1.20
CA VAL A 216 9.07 -23.78 2.17
C VAL A 216 9.53 -22.57 2.97
N VAL A 217 8.85 -21.44 2.80
CA VAL A 217 9.19 -20.18 3.46
C VAL A 217 8.17 -19.85 4.53
N ARG A 218 8.63 -19.69 5.75
CA ARG A 218 7.82 -19.15 6.85
C ARG A 218 8.18 -17.68 7.04
N PHE A 219 7.17 -16.82 7.09
CA PHE A 219 7.27 -15.44 7.50
C PHE A 219 6.74 -15.32 8.93
N ASP A 220 7.59 -14.82 9.82
CA ASP A 220 7.24 -14.43 11.17
C ASP A 220 7.29 -12.90 11.24
N VAL A 221 6.12 -12.27 11.15
CA VAL A 221 5.99 -10.82 11.13
C VAL A 221 5.54 -10.37 12.50
N ASP A 222 6.37 -9.56 13.18
CA ASP A 222 6.10 -9.00 14.50
C ASP A 222 5.45 -7.63 14.40
N GLY A 223 4.50 -7.33 15.29
CA GLY A 223 3.80 -6.06 15.30
C GLY A 223 2.77 -5.96 16.43
N PRO A 224 2.18 -4.76 16.63
CA PRO A 224 1.15 -4.56 17.64
C PRO A 224 -0.17 -5.24 17.25
N GLY A 225 -0.83 -5.90 18.23
CA GLY A 225 -2.16 -6.48 18.03
C GLY A 225 -2.21 -7.44 16.84
N ASP A 226 -3.18 -7.24 15.96
CA ASP A 226 -3.42 -8.07 14.78
C ASP A 226 -2.45 -7.82 13.62
N ASP A 227 -1.49 -6.90 13.78
CA ASP A 227 -0.38 -6.75 12.84
C ASP A 227 0.61 -7.91 12.95
N ALA A 228 0.74 -8.53 14.14
CA ALA A 228 1.56 -9.73 14.32
C ALA A 228 0.93 -10.91 13.58
N ARG A 229 1.71 -11.58 12.74
CA ARG A 229 1.24 -12.72 11.94
C ARG A 229 2.35 -13.68 11.58
N ALA A 230 2.00 -14.94 11.43
CA ALA A 230 2.87 -15.94 10.88
C ALA A 230 2.14 -16.69 9.76
N PHE A 231 2.83 -16.93 8.64
CA PHE A 231 2.27 -17.65 7.52
C PHE A 231 3.36 -18.35 6.72
N THR A 232 3.00 -19.43 6.04
CA THR A 232 3.93 -20.28 5.31
C THR A 232 3.54 -20.38 3.84
N ILE A 233 4.54 -20.31 2.96
CA ILE A 233 4.38 -20.46 1.51
C ILE A 233 5.28 -21.61 1.06
N ALA A 234 4.72 -22.56 0.32
CA ALA A 234 5.45 -23.65 -0.30
C ALA A 234 5.46 -23.53 -1.81
N VAL A 235 6.58 -23.92 -2.44
CA VAL A 235 6.73 -24.02 -3.88
C VAL A 235 6.66 -25.50 -4.30
N GLU A 236 5.67 -25.81 -5.13
CA GLU A 236 5.41 -27.16 -5.64
C GLU A 236 4.92 -27.09 -7.10
N GLY A 237 5.51 -27.89 -7.99
CA GLY A 237 5.16 -27.92 -9.42
C GLY A 237 5.35 -26.54 -10.09
N GLY A 238 6.38 -25.80 -9.70
CA GLY A 238 6.68 -24.46 -10.21
C GLY A 238 5.73 -23.37 -9.75
N ARG A 239 4.89 -23.63 -8.74
CA ARG A 239 3.91 -22.66 -8.20
C ARG A 239 4.09 -22.49 -6.69
N ALA A 240 4.15 -21.25 -6.26
CA ALA A 240 4.11 -20.91 -4.85
C ALA A 240 2.66 -20.72 -4.39
N LYS A 241 2.30 -21.28 -3.23
CA LYS A 241 0.97 -21.18 -2.64
C LYS A 241 1.06 -21.11 -1.12
N PRO A 242 0.11 -20.45 -0.44
CA PRO A 242 -0.01 -20.54 1.00
C PRO A 242 -0.28 -22.00 1.40
N VAL A 243 0.32 -22.41 2.53
CA VAL A 243 0.13 -23.73 3.15
C VAL A 243 -0.03 -23.58 4.65
N GLY A 244 -0.56 -24.62 5.30
CA GLY A 244 -0.57 -24.67 6.76
C GLY A 244 0.82 -24.92 7.34
N ASP A 245 0.89 -24.99 8.69
CA ASP A 245 2.14 -25.14 9.44
C ASP A 245 2.65 -26.59 9.51
N GLU A 246 2.05 -27.51 8.75
CA GLU A 246 2.42 -28.93 8.74
C GLU A 246 3.78 -29.18 8.05
N LEU A 247 4.19 -28.28 7.17
CA LEU A 247 5.45 -28.39 6.45
C LEU A 247 6.58 -27.68 7.22
N ALA A 248 7.66 -28.42 7.45
CA ALA A 248 8.86 -27.83 8.05
C ALA A 248 9.46 -26.77 7.12
N PRO A 249 9.66 -25.53 7.56
CA PRO A 249 10.21 -24.48 6.72
C PRO A 249 11.68 -24.75 6.37
N THR A 250 12.05 -24.56 5.10
CA THR A 250 13.44 -24.55 4.65
C THR A 250 14.13 -23.22 4.96
N VAL A 251 13.32 -22.16 5.07
CA VAL A 251 13.74 -20.81 5.41
C VAL A 251 12.70 -20.15 6.33
N VAL A 252 13.16 -19.44 7.35
CA VAL A 252 12.30 -18.57 8.18
C VAL A 252 12.80 -17.14 8.05
N LEU A 253 11.89 -16.22 7.77
CA LEU A 253 12.12 -14.78 7.66
C LEU A 253 11.37 -14.08 8.79
N SER A 254 12.11 -13.39 9.67
CA SER A 254 11.54 -12.67 10.82
C SER A 254 11.80 -11.18 10.65
N LEU A 255 10.77 -10.34 10.72
CA LEU A 255 10.85 -8.90 10.56
C LEU A 255 9.62 -8.20 11.17
N SER A 256 9.73 -6.89 11.39
CA SER A 256 8.59 -6.10 11.86
C SER A 256 7.53 -5.94 10.77
N SER A 257 6.27 -5.72 11.17
CA SER A 257 5.16 -5.42 10.24
C SER A 257 5.46 -4.18 9.38
N ILE A 258 6.11 -3.18 9.94
CA ILE A 258 6.51 -1.97 9.21
C ILE A 258 7.60 -2.31 8.17
N ASP A 259 8.63 -3.07 8.52
CA ASP A 259 9.68 -3.43 7.56
C ASP A 259 9.15 -4.39 6.49
N PHE A 260 8.20 -5.26 6.82
CA PHE A 260 7.52 -6.11 5.86
C PHE A 260 6.83 -5.27 4.77
N VAL A 261 6.10 -4.23 5.16
CA VAL A 261 5.46 -3.31 4.21
C VAL A 261 6.50 -2.45 3.48
N ARG A 262 7.52 -1.93 4.16
CA ARG A 262 8.59 -1.14 3.53
C ARG A 262 9.30 -1.90 2.41
N LEU A 263 9.63 -3.17 2.64
CA LEU A 263 10.20 -4.04 1.62
C LEU A 263 9.21 -4.29 0.48
N GLY A 264 7.95 -4.59 0.80
CA GLY A 264 6.89 -4.85 -0.18
C GLY A 264 6.60 -3.65 -1.09
N CYS A 265 6.70 -2.44 -0.55
CA CYS A 265 6.46 -1.19 -1.26
C CYS A 265 7.73 -0.55 -1.84
N GLY A 266 8.90 -1.18 -1.70
CA GLY A 266 10.17 -0.65 -2.21
C GLY A 266 10.63 0.62 -1.51
N ARG A 267 10.21 0.86 -0.26
CA ARG A 267 10.63 2.00 0.58
C ARG A 267 12.03 1.79 1.16
N ALA A 268 12.44 0.54 1.33
CA ALA A 268 13.78 0.17 1.74
C ALA A 268 14.25 -1.06 0.97
N SER A 269 15.56 -1.21 0.80
CA SER A 269 16.13 -2.46 0.33
C SER A 269 16.31 -3.45 1.48
N ALA A 270 16.40 -4.75 1.15
CA ALA A 270 16.67 -5.78 2.15
C ALA A 270 17.98 -5.53 2.89
N GLU A 271 19.01 -5.04 2.18
CA GLU A 271 20.32 -4.71 2.76
C GLU A 271 20.23 -3.55 3.77
N GLN A 272 19.40 -2.55 3.49
CA GLN A 272 19.19 -1.42 4.42
C GLN A 272 18.51 -1.88 5.70
N VAL A 273 17.47 -2.72 5.59
CA VAL A 273 16.75 -3.24 6.76
C VAL A 273 17.62 -4.24 7.55
N GLU A 274 18.37 -5.13 6.86
CA GLU A 274 19.31 -6.07 7.50
C GLU A 274 20.42 -5.30 8.25
N ALA A 275 21.00 -4.25 7.65
CA ALA A 275 22.02 -3.42 8.28
C ALA A 275 21.51 -2.68 9.54
N ALA A 276 20.21 -2.37 9.61
CA ALA A 276 19.56 -1.80 10.78
C ALA A 276 19.17 -2.86 11.83
N GLY A 277 19.44 -4.15 11.58
CA GLY A 277 19.06 -5.25 12.47
C GLY A 277 17.58 -5.64 12.41
N GLY A 278 16.84 -5.17 11.41
CA GLY A 278 15.40 -5.38 11.27
C GLY A 278 15.00 -6.72 10.62
N ILE A 279 15.97 -7.56 10.22
CA ILE A 279 15.70 -8.85 9.55
C ILE A 279 16.41 -9.99 10.28
N GLY A 280 15.65 -11.05 10.59
CA GLY A 280 16.17 -12.36 10.98
C GLY A 280 16.01 -13.37 9.83
N VAL A 281 17.06 -14.15 9.54
CA VAL A 281 17.03 -15.24 8.57
C VAL A 281 17.54 -16.51 9.22
N ALA A 282 16.71 -17.57 9.22
CA ALA A 282 17.11 -18.90 9.68
C ALA A 282 16.90 -19.93 8.57
N GLY A 283 17.66 -21.04 8.61
CA GLY A 283 17.65 -22.06 7.57
C GLY A 283 18.50 -21.67 6.35
N ASP A 284 17.98 -21.82 5.13
CA ASP A 284 18.69 -21.45 3.89
C ASP A 284 18.81 -19.92 3.72
N ALA A 285 19.91 -19.38 4.22
CA ALA A 285 20.18 -17.95 4.18
C ALA A 285 20.29 -17.39 2.75
N ALA A 286 20.76 -18.17 1.79
CA ALA A 286 20.87 -17.70 0.40
C ALA A 286 19.48 -17.51 -0.23
N SER A 287 18.58 -18.49 -0.05
CA SER A 287 17.19 -18.38 -0.46
C SER A 287 16.47 -17.25 0.27
N GLY A 288 16.69 -17.11 1.59
CA GLY A 288 16.10 -16.03 2.39
C GLY A 288 16.44 -14.64 1.84
N ARG A 289 17.72 -14.35 1.61
CA ARG A 289 18.15 -13.06 1.05
C ARG A 289 17.63 -12.83 -0.37
N ARG A 290 17.56 -13.86 -1.19
CA ARG A 290 16.99 -13.74 -2.55
C ARG A 290 15.50 -13.37 -2.50
N ILE A 291 14.74 -13.98 -1.57
CA ILE A 291 13.32 -13.67 -1.39
C ILE A 291 13.14 -12.25 -0.85
N LEU A 292 13.89 -11.86 0.17
CA LEU A 292 13.84 -10.50 0.73
C LEU A 292 14.19 -9.44 -0.34
N GLY A 293 15.23 -9.67 -1.15
CA GLY A 293 15.61 -8.77 -2.25
C GLY A 293 14.56 -8.70 -3.38
N ALA A 294 13.66 -9.68 -3.44
CA ALA A 294 12.57 -9.73 -4.42
C ALA A 294 11.24 -9.21 -3.88
N MET A 295 11.17 -8.70 -2.62
CA MET A 295 9.90 -8.34 -2.00
C MET A 295 9.21 -7.14 -2.63
N ASN A 296 9.95 -6.21 -3.24
CA ASN A 296 9.33 -5.06 -3.89
C ASN A 296 8.43 -5.50 -5.06
N PHE A 297 7.11 -5.55 -4.80
CA PHE A 297 6.09 -5.86 -5.80
C PHE A 297 5.30 -4.61 -6.23
N MET A 298 5.45 -3.50 -5.50
CA MET A 298 4.96 -2.17 -5.89
C MET A 298 6.09 -1.46 -6.64
N MET A 299 5.77 -0.82 -7.73
CA MET A 299 6.79 -0.10 -8.51
C MET A 299 6.74 1.39 -8.21
#